data_ad3d2cbeffb16dfafdfc36af120feaa6
#
_entry.id   ad3d2cbeffb16dfafdfc36af120feaa6
#
_cell.length_a   1.000
_cell.length_b   1.000
_cell.length_c   1.000
_cell.angle_alpha   90.00
_cell.angle_beta   90.00
_cell.angle_gamma   90.00
#
_symmetry.space_group_name_H-M   'P 1'
#
loop_
_entity.id
_entity.type
_entity.pdbx_description
1 polymer ?
#
loop_
_entity_poly.entity_id
_entity_poly.type
_entity_poly.pdbx_seq_one_letter_code
_entity_poly.pdbx_strand_id
1 'polypeptide(L)'
;MKTHKQLYSTVLAATLLFLSGCKMMQPVQHTSSIKSPESFEGQTDSVGVGAMQWKTFFKDPNLTALIDTALMNNPDLKMAIQRMEMAKTNITFATGALFPAVNAEISGGGRKFGDYTMDGVGNYDTNFSENIDNDRRLPAPFLPDYFVGFRSTWEVDIWGKLKTQRKAAYTRFLATEKGKHLVTTSLISQVSSLYYELLAMDSELAIIQKNINLQQSAVENIKIQKEGGRANELGVRQFIAQLLNTQSLEIQINQRIAEAENNLNVLLGRFPQKIQRNGKLNENLPERVQAG
;
A
#
# COMPACT_ATOMS: atom_id res chain seq x y z
N MET A 1 -9.30 33.57 64.34
CA MET A 1 -10.24 32.65 63.67
C MET A 1 -10.74 33.15 62.30
N LYS A 2 -10.86 34.43 62.02
CA LYS A 2 -11.31 34.94 60.70
C LYS A 2 -10.28 34.78 59.59
N THR A 3 -9.00 34.87 59.86
CA THR A 3 -7.90 34.78 58.87
C THR A 3 -7.71 33.37 58.28
N HIS A 4 -7.89 32.32 59.09
CA HIS A 4 -7.80 30.95 58.60
C HIS A 4 -8.93 30.53 57.65
N LYS A 5 -10.16 31.02 57.89
CA LYS A 5 -11.29 30.77 56.99
C LYS A 5 -11.10 31.41 55.62
N GLN A 6 -10.52 32.63 55.57
CA GLN A 6 -10.20 33.27 54.29
C GLN A 6 -9.09 32.53 53.53
N LEU A 7 -8.07 32.02 54.21
CA LEU A 7 -7.00 31.24 53.58
C LEU A 7 -7.52 29.92 52.96
N TYR A 8 -8.40 29.20 53.68
CA TYR A 8 -9.01 27.99 53.14
C TYR A 8 -9.94 28.26 51.94
N SER A 9 -10.67 29.38 51.95
CA SER A 9 -11.54 29.75 50.84
C SER A 9 -10.76 30.16 49.59
N THR A 10 -9.62 30.85 49.75
CA THR A 10 -8.75 31.23 48.60
C THR A 10 -8.00 30.03 48.03
N VAL A 11 -7.54 29.11 48.87
CA VAL A 11 -6.89 27.85 48.40
C VAL A 11 -7.92 26.98 47.69
N LEU A 12 -9.14 26.84 48.19
CA LEU A 12 -10.22 26.08 47.57
C LEU A 12 -10.64 26.69 46.21
N ALA A 13 -10.74 28.02 46.12
CA ALA A 13 -11.04 28.72 44.87
C ALA A 13 -9.92 28.60 43.86
N ALA A 14 -8.66 28.66 44.26
CA ALA A 14 -7.50 28.43 43.40
C ALA A 14 -7.45 26.98 42.86
N THR A 15 -7.75 25.98 43.73
CA THR A 15 -7.80 24.55 43.29
C THR A 15 -8.95 24.30 42.32
N LEU A 16 -10.10 24.92 42.50
CA LEU A 16 -11.24 24.83 41.56
C LEU A 16 -10.92 25.49 40.21
N LEU A 17 -10.15 26.56 40.14
CA LEU A 17 -9.71 27.22 38.92
C LEU A 17 -8.69 26.36 38.13
N PHE A 18 -7.84 25.59 38.80
CA PHE A 18 -6.93 24.64 38.14
C PHE A 18 -7.63 23.40 37.56
N LEU A 19 -8.80 23.00 38.07
CA LEU A 19 -9.61 21.89 37.59
C LEU A 19 -10.45 22.21 36.34
N SER A 20 -10.70 23.49 36.03
CA SER A 20 -11.53 23.91 34.89
C SER A 20 -10.77 24.09 33.57
N GLY A 21 -9.45 23.89 33.56
CA GLY A 21 -8.55 24.23 32.42
C GLY A 21 -8.40 23.25 31.30
N CYS A 22 -8.92 22.03 31.41
CA CYS A 22 -8.69 21.00 30.36
C CYS A 22 -9.95 20.71 29.56
N LYS A 23 -10.34 21.63 28.67
CA LYS A 23 -11.18 21.26 27.53
C LYS A 23 -10.29 20.46 26.54
N MET A 24 -10.32 19.16 26.67
CA MET A 24 -9.67 18.27 25.72
C MET A 24 -10.21 18.57 24.32
N MET A 25 -9.32 18.92 23.39
CA MET A 25 -9.63 19.23 22.01
C MET A 25 -10.43 18.06 21.41
N GLN A 26 -11.70 18.27 21.13
CA GLN A 26 -12.51 17.25 20.46
C GLN A 26 -11.91 17.04 19.06
N PRO A 27 -11.76 15.78 18.61
CA PRO A 27 -11.30 15.52 17.27
C PRO A 27 -12.26 16.19 16.28
N VAL A 28 -11.71 17.04 15.43
CA VAL A 28 -12.47 17.66 14.33
C VAL A 28 -12.97 16.52 13.45
N GLN A 29 -14.26 16.22 13.55
CA GLN A 29 -14.91 15.33 12.58
C GLN A 29 -15.07 16.13 11.29
N HIS A 30 -14.13 15.98 10.37
CA HIS A 30 -14.33 16.40 9.00
C HIS A 30 -15.37 15.47 8.35
N THR A 31 -16.62 15.72 8.61
CA THR A 31 -17.71 15.23 7.79
C THR A 31 -17.78 16.12 6.56
N SER A 32 -16.86 15.95 5.62
CA SER A 32 -17.11 16.42 4.27
C SER A 32 -18.17 15.49 3.67
N SER A 33 -19.41 15.75 3.95
CA SER A 33 -20.50 15.23 3.14
C SER A 33 -20.45 15.98 1.80
N ILE A 34 -19.56 15.55 0.90
CA ILE A 34 -19.72 15.87 -0.51
C ILE A 34 -21.05 15.21 -0.87
N LYS A 35 -22.12 16.02 -0.98
CA LYS A 35 -23.39 15.53 -1.50
C LYS A 35 -23.12 15.11 -2.94
N SER A 36 -23.11 13.82 -3.19
CA SER A 36 -23.13 13.31 -4.55
C SER A 36 -24.40 13.83 -5.25
N PRO A 37 -24.32 14.24 -6.52
CA PRO A 37 -25.51 14.55 -7.30
C PRO A 37 -26.51 13.39 -7.23
N GLU A 38 -27.78 13.67 -7.11
CA GLU A 38 -28.84 12.65 -7.03
C GLU A 38 -29.04 11.90 -8.34
N SER A 39 -28.57 12.45 -9.46
CA SER A 39 -28.62 11.83 -10.79
C SER A 39 -27.47 12.30 -11.66
N PHE A 40 -26.99 11.45 -12.57
CA PHE A 40 -26.03 11.79 -13.61
C PHE A 40 -26.80 12.05 -14.94
N GLU A 41 -26.59 13.22 -15.52
CA GLU A 41 -27.25 13.64 -16.78
C GLU A 41 -28.79 13.50 -16.80
N GLY A 42 -29.46 13.66 -15.66
CA GLY A 42 -30.93 13.63 -15.58
C GLY A 42 -31.57 12.23 -15.64
N GLN A 43 -30.77 11.18 -15.53
CA GLN A 43 -31.29 9.81 -15.48
C GLN A 43 -31.57 9.36 -14.05
N THR A 44 -32.72 8.72 -13.83
CA THR A 44 -33.21 8.27 -12.52
C THR A 44 -32.68 6.91 -12.08
N ASP A 45 -31.75 6.31 -12.83
CA ASP A 45 -31.20 5.00 -12.45
C ASP A 45 -30.13 5.18 -11.34
N SER A 46 -30.51 4.80 -10.13
CA SER A 46 -29.70 4.95 -8.93
C SER A 46 -28.71 3.80 -8.71
N VAL A 47 -28.65 2.83 -9.62
CA VAL A 47 -27.75 1.68 -9.51
C VAL A 47 -26.44 2.00 -10.23
N GLY A 48 -25.54 2.70 -9.54
CA GLY A 48 -24.22 2.99 -10.05
C GLY A 48 -23.39 1.73 -10.32
N VAL A 49 -22.65 1.71 -11.43
CA VAL A 49 -21.72 0.62 -11.84
C VAL A 49 -20.75 0.24 -10.71
N GLY A 50 -20.43 1.18 -9.81
CA GLY A 50 -19.55 0.95 -8.66
C GLY A 50 -20.05 -0.08 -7.65
N ALA A 51 -21.34 -0.40 -7.64
CA ALA A 51 -21.92 -1.43 -6.78
C ALA A 51 -21.89 -2.84 -7.43
N MET A 52 -21.62 -2.92 -8.75
CA MET A 52 -21.61 -4.17 -9.48
C MET A 52 -20.33 -4.97 -9.19
N GLN A 53 -20.47 -6.26 -8.97
CA GLN A 53 -19.31 -7.15 -8.82
C GLN A 53 -18.62 -7.32 -10.18
N TRP A 54 -17.29 -7.22 -10.21
CA TRP A 54 -16.50 -7.33 -11.42
C TRP A 54 -16.73 -8.67 -12.19
N LYS A 55 -17.04 -9.77 -11.48
CA LYS A 55 -17.35 -11.07 -12.08
C LYS A 55 -18.66 -11.07 -12.88
N THR A 56 -19.59 -10.20 -12.55
CA THR A 56 -20.84 -10.01 -13.32
C THR A 56 -20.65 -9.02 -14.46
N PHE A 57 -19.70 -8.08 -14.30
CA PHE A 57 -19.38 -7.09 -15.30
C PHE A 57 -18.60 -7.69 -16.50
N PHE A 58 -17.58 -8.52 -16.23
CA PHE A 58 -16.79 -9.17 -17.26
C PHE A 58 -17.33 -10.58 -17.53
N LYS A 59 -17.80 -10.81 -18.76
CA LYS A 59 -18.39 -12.11 -19.18
C LYS A 59 -17.37 -13.05 -19.83
N ASP A 60 -16.17 -12.53 -20.23
CA ASP A 60 -15.13 -13.34 -20.86
C ASP A 60 -14.44 -14.25 -19.81
N PRO A 61 -14.51 -15.60 -19.97
CA PRO A 61 -13.90 -16.53 -19.04
C PRO A 61 -12.37 -16.45 -19.00
N ASN A 62 -11.70 -16.08 -20.12
CA ASN A 62 -10.25 -15.90 -20.13
C ASN A 62 -9.84 -14.69 -19.31
N LEU A 63 -10.53 -13.56 -19.48
CA LEU A 63 -10.30 -12.37 -18.67
C LEU A 63 -10.55 -12.64 -17.19
N THR A 64 -11.64 -13.32 -16.86
CA THR A 64 -11.99 -13.65 -15.48
C THR A 64 -10.90 -14.50 -14.81
N ALA A 65 -10.39 -15.52 -15.53
CA ALA A 65 -9.29 -16.36 -15.04
C ALA A 65 -7.97 -15.58 -14.86
N LEU A 66 -7.68 -14.63 -15.73
CA LEU A 66 -6.52 -13.75 -15.59
C LEU A 66 -6.65 -12.82 -14.38
N ILE A 67 -7.82 -12.24 -14.15
CA ILE A 67 -8.09 -11.40 -12.97
C ILE A 67 -7.94 -12.24 -11.70
N ASP A 68 -8.54 -13.44 -11.62
CA ASP A 68 -8.40 -14.31 -10.46
C ASP A 68 -6.92 -14.67 -10.21
N THR A 69 -6.14 -14.93 -11.27
CA THR A 69 -4.69 -15.19 -11.17
C THR A 69 -3.94 -13.97 -10.63
N ALA A 70 -4.26 -12.76 -11.12
CA ALA A 70 -3.65 -11.52 -10.65
C ALA A 70 -3.95 -11.29 -9.16
N LEU A 71 -5.21 -11.47 -8.75
CA LEU A 71 -5.63 -11.29 -7.36
C LEU A 71 -4.94 -12.26 -6.38
N MET A 72 -4.56 -13.45 -6.84
CA MET A 72 -3.82 -14.40 -6.02
C MET A 72 -2.32 -14.13 -5.97
N ASN A 73 -1.72 -13.66 -7.07
CA ASN A 73 -0.27 -13.68 -7.23
C ASN A 73 0.38 -12.30 -7.26
N ASN A 74 -0.36 -11.23 -7.55
CA ASN A 74 0.22 -9.90 -7.71
C ASN A 74 1.02 -9.46 -6.48
N PRO A 75 2.30 -9.04 -6.63
CA PRO A 75 3.15 -8.63 -5.53
C PRO A 75 2.65 -7.36 -4.81
N ASP A 76 2.11 -6.39 -5.56
CA ASP A 76 1.65 -5.13 -4.97
C ASP A 76 0.41 -5.34 -4.09
N LEU A 77 -0.50 -6.23 -4.52
CA LEU A 77 -1.64 -6.62 -3.69
C LEU A 77 -1.18 -7.37 -2.43
N LYS A 78 -0.19 -8.25 -2.55
CA LYS A 78 0.40 -8.93 -1.37
C LYS A 78 1.04 -7.93 -0.42
N MET A 79 1.75 -6.92 -0.92
CA MET A 79 2.30 -5.84 -0.09
C MET A 79 1.18 -5.03 0.60
N ALA A 80 0.09 -4.72 -0.10
CA ALA A 80 -1.05 -4.02 0.50
C ALA A 80 -1.69 -4.84 1.65
N ILE A 81 -1.80 -6.16 1.49
CA ILE A 81 -2.29 -7.06 2.53
C ILE A 81 -1.34 -7.05 3.74
N GLN A 82 -0.02 -7.13 3.52
CA GLN A 82 0.96 -7.08 4.62
C GLN A 82 0.92 -5.74 5.38
N ARG A 83 0.75 -4.63 4.67
CA ARG A 83 0.57 -3.30 5.30
C ARG A 83 -0.69 -3.25 6.17
N MET A 84 -1.77 -3.89 5.75
CA MET A 84 -2.99 -4.01 6.54
C MET A 84 -2.76 -4.85 7.81
N GLU A 85 -2.05 -5.98 7.72
CA GLU A 85 -1.71 -6.81 8.89
C GLU A 85 -0.76 -6.08 9.86
N MET A 86 0.20 -5.31 9.35
CA MET A 86 1.05 -4.43 10.18
C MET A 86 0.21 -3.39 10.94
N ALA A 87 -0.76 -2.76 10.27
CA ALA A 87 -1.65 -1.80 10.90
C ALA A 87 -2.53 -2.47 11.98
N LYS A 88 -2.98 -3.71 11.75
CA LYS A 88 -3.71 -4.53 12.72
C LYS A 88 -2.85 -4.86 13.95
N THR A 89 -1.59 -5.22 13.74
CA THR A 89 -0.63 -5.48 14.82
C THR A 89 -0.43 -4.23 15.69
N ASN A 90 -0.39 -3.03 15.09
CA ASN A 90 -0.30 -1.78 15.85
C ASN A 90 -1.50 -1.55 16.80
N ILE A 91 -2.68 -2.09 16.50
CA ILE A 91 -3.82 -2.08 17.44
C ILE A 91 -3.49 -2.94 18.67
N THR A 92 -2.85 -4.10 18.46
CA THR A 92 -2.44 -4.98 19.55
C THR A 92 -1.42 -4.30 20.47
N PHE A 93 -0.40 -3.63 19.89
CA PHE A 93 0.56 -2.86 20.66
C PHE A 93 -0.12 -1.72 21.46
N ALA A 94 -0.98 -0.94 20.80
CA ALA A 94 -1.70 0.15 21.46
C ALA A 94 -2.68 -0.36 22.55
N THR A 95 -3.17 -1.59 22.41
CA THR A 95 -4.00 -2.23 23.42
C THR A 95 -3.14 -2.75 24.58
N GLY A 96 -1.97 -3.36 24.28
CA GLY A 96 -1.02 -3.83 25.29
C GLY A 96 -0.52 -2.71 26.20
N ALA A 97 -0.34 -1.49 25.65
CA ALA A 97 0.08 -0.32 26.42
C ALA A 97 -0.91 0.12 27.53
N LEU A 98 -2.15 -0.37 27.52
CA LEU A 98 -3.13 -0.13 28.59
C LEU A 98 -2.90 -0.99 29.81
N PHE A 99 -2.08 -2.04 29.71
CA PHE A 99 -1.80 -2.98 30.78
C PHE A 99 -0.37 -2.80 31.32
N PRO A 100 -0.10 -3.21 32.58
CA PRO A 100 1.25 -3.20 33.10
C PRO A 100 2.17 -4.14 32.32
N ALA A 101 3.38 -3.64 31.98
CA ALA A 101 4.46 -4.47 31.44
C ALA A 101 5.28 -5.03 32.60
N VAL A 102 5.55 -6.33 32.60
CA VAL A 102 6.41 -7.00 33.58
C VAL A 102 7.61 -7.60 32.84
N ASN A 103 8.81 -7.14 33.20
CA ASN A 103 10.05 -7.61 32.63
C ASN A 103 10.88 -8.34 33.70
N ALA A 104 11.44 -9.49 33.34
CA ALA A 104 12.50 -10.12 34.16
C ALA A 104 13.81 -9.43 33.79
N GLU A 105 14.54 -8.96 34.79
CA GLU A 105 15.81 -8.24 34.61
C GLU A 105 16.91 -8.95 35.37
N ILE A 106 17.99 -9.25 34.66
CA ILE A 106 19.25 -9.73 35.23
C ILE A 106 20.30 -8.73 34.76
N SER A 107 20.88 -7.99 35.69
CA SER A 107 21.95 -7.07 35.36
C SER A 107 23.13 -7.22 36.28
N GLY A 108 24.32 -6.98 35.76
CA GLY A 108 25.56 -6.97 36.50
C GLY A 108 26.41 -5.80 36.02
N GLY A 109 26.96 -5.04 36.91
CA GLY A 109 27.78 -3.90 36.65
C GLY A 109 28.82 -3.66 37.72
N GLY A 110 29.77 -2.78 37.40
CA GLY A 110 30.72 -2.22 38.36
C GLY A 110 30.64 -0.71 38.34
N ARG A 111 30.60 -0.09 39.50
CA ARG A 111 30.62 1.37 39.63
C ARG A 111 31.95 1.82 40.24
N LYS A 112 32.64 2.71 39.58
CA LYS A 112 33.79 3.44 40.13
C LYS A 112 33.41 4.89 40.31
N PHE A 113 33.54 5.38 41.54
CA PHE A 113 33.36 6.80 41.83
C PHE A 113 34.65 7.57 41.51
N GLY A 114 34.53 8.84 41.14
CA GLY A 114 35.67 9.69 40.93
C GLY A 114 36.41 9.95 42.26
N ASP A 115 37.74 9.90 42.25
CA ASP A 115 38.57 9.94 43.46
C ASP A 115 38.38 11.20 44.33
N TYR A 116 37.94 12.31 43.73
CA TYR A 116 37.65 13.59 44.38
C TYR A 116 36.17 13.89 44.59
N THR A 117 35.31 12.90 44.45
CA THR A 117 33.86 13.02 44.77
C THR A 117 33.61 12.61 46.21
N MET A 118 32.50 13.05 46.80
CA MET A 118 32.09 12.64 48.14
C MET A 118 32.02 11.13 48.29
N ASP A 119 31.46 10.44 47.29
CA ASP A 119 31.35 8.96 47.27
C ASP A 119 32.74 8.33 47.07
N GLY A 120 33.63 8.90 46.26
CA GLY A 120 35.00 8.41 46.05
C GLY A 120 35.86 8.52 47.31
N VAL A 121 35.81 9.67 47.99
CA VAL A 121 36.51 9.89 49.26
C VAL A 121 35.94 8.95 50.33
N GLY A 122 34.62 8.82 50.43
CA GLY A 122 33.97 7.91 51.36
C GLY A 122 34.35 6.43 51.11
N ASN A 123 34.43 6.01 49.84
CA ASN A 123 34.88 4.66 49.48
C ASN A 123 36.36 4.43 49.84
N TYR A 124 37.21 5.45 49.59
CA TYR A 124 38.61 5.38 49.99
C TYR A 124 38.76 5.26 51.52
N ASP A 125 38.11 6.15 52.28
CA ASP A 125 38.15 6.15 53.75
C ASP A 125 37.62 4.81 54.32
N THR A 126 36.55 4.28 53.77
CA THR A 126 35.98 2.99 54.16
C THR A 126 36.98 1.86 53.96
N ASN A 127 37.78 1.88 52.88
CA ASN A 127 38.75 0.82 52.59
C ASN A 127 40.01 0.90 53.41
N PHE A 128 40.43 2.11 53.80
CA PHE A 128 41.68 2.35 54.51
C PHE A 128 41.52 2.75 55.98
N SER A 129 40.30 2.90 56.47
CA SER A 129 40.03 3.19 57.89
C SER A 129 40.42 2.02 58.79
N GLU A 130 41.17 2.32 59.86
CA GLU A 130 41.56 1.33 60.89
C GLU A 130 40.38 0.88 61.76
N ASN A 131 39.27 1.64 61.72
CA ASN A 131 38.06 1.37 62.54
C ASN A 131 37.02 0.46 61.84
N ILE A 132 37.31 -0.05 60.63
CA ILE A 132 36.42 -0.90 59.85
C ILE A 132 37.04 -2.30 59.73
N ASP A 133 36.26 -3.32 60.15
CA ASP A 133 36.64 -4.71 60.01
C ASP A 133 36.81 -5.11 58.54
N ASN A 134 37.72 -6.06 58.27
CA ASN A 134 38.06 -6.48 56.90
C ASN A 134 36.85 -7.03 56.11
N ASP A 135 35.89 -7.63 56.78
CA ASP A 135 34.64 -8.19 56.19
C ASP A 135 33.62 -7.09 55.81
N ARG A 136 33.78 -5.86 56.31
CA ARG A 136 32.95 -4.70 56.00
C ARG A 136 33.57 -3.75 54.96
N ARG A 137 34.77 -4.04 54.51
CA ARG A 137 35.43 -3.22 53.48
C ARG A 137 34.81 -3.40 52.11
N LEU A 138 34.62 -2.32 51.39
CA LEU A 138 34.11 -2.34 50.03
C LEU A 138 35.20 -2.83 49.06
N PRO A 139 34.84 -3.65 48.03
CA PRO A 139 35.81 -4.03 46.99
C PRO A 139 36.35 -2.82 46.24
N ALA A 140 37.65 -2.57 46.34
CA ALA A 140 38.29 -1.49 45.54
C ALA A 140 38.86 -2.10 44.24
N PRO A 141 38.90 -1.33 43.14
CA PRO A 141 38.37 0.03 42.95
C PRO A 141 36.92 0.10 42.49
N PHE A 142 36.22 -1.02 42.34
CA PHE A 142 34.86 -1.13 41.82
C PHE A 142 33.89 -1.67 42.84
N LEU A 143 32.73 -1.03 42.95
CA LEU A 143 31.60 -1.59 43.67
C LEU A 143 30.79 -2.46 42.71
N PRO A 144 30.73 -3.76 42.92
CA PRO A 144 29.86 -4.65 42.11
C PRO A 144 28.41 -4.35 42.43
N ASP A 145 27.61 -4.31 41.39
CA ASP A 145 26.15 -4.13 41.46
C ASP A 145 25.48 -5.24 40.65
N TYR A 146 24.81 -6.14 41.37
CA TYR A 146 24.10 -7.26 40.75
C TYR A 146 22.63 -7.18 41.11
N PHE A 147 21.80 -7.24 40.07
CA PHE A 147 20.35 -7.25 40.24
C PHE A 147 19.73 -8.43 39.51
N VAL A 148 18.86 -9.17 40.23
CA VAL A 148 17.99 -10.22 39.67
C VAL A 148 16.61 -9.98 40.21
N GLY A 149 15.63 -9.78 39.31
CA GLY A 149 14.29 -9.49 39.76
C GLY A 149 13.30 -9.21 38.64
N PHE A 150 12.11 -8.80 39.01
CA PHE A 150 11.07 -8.37 38.11
C PHE A 150 10.87 -6.84 38.22
N ARG A 151 10.79 -6.19 37.08
CA ARG A 151 10.46 -4.75 37.02
C ARG A 151 9.12 -4.60 36.33
N SER A 152 8.15 -4.01 37.02
CA SER A 152 6.86 -3.65 36.44
C SER A 152 6.78 -2.16 36.18
N THR A 153 6.32 -1.81 34.97
CA THR A 153 6.05 -0.43 34.56
C THR A 153 4.63 -0.33 34.04
N TRP A 154 3.90 0.68 34.48
CA TRP A 154 2.53 0.92 34.06
C TRP A 154 2.21 2.41 34.01
N GLU A 155 1.64 2.87 32.88
CA GLU A 155 1.10 4.21 32.72
C GLU A 155 -0.41 4.15 32.89
N VAL A 156 -0.92 4.68 34.02
CA VAL A 156 -2.36 4.74 34.28
C VAL A 156 -2.99 5.80 33.39
N ASP A 157 -3.91 5.40 32.52
CA ASP A 157 -4.53 6.28 31.51
C ASP A 157 -5.66 7.16 32.09
N ILE A 158 -5.29 8.10 32.98
CA ILE A 158 -6.24 8.99 33.64
C ILE A 158 -6.90 9.95 32.64
N TRP A 159 -6.14 10.48 31.67
CA TRP A 159 -6.61 11.46 30.70
C TRP A 159 -7.00 10.87 29.36
N GLY A 160 -7.02 9.54 29.19
CA GLY A 160 -7.44 8.89 27.97
C GLY A 160 -6.43 8.96 26.81
N LYS A 161 -5.15 9.26 27.07
CA LYS A 161 -4.06 9.28 26.07
C LYS A 161 -3.92 7.93 25.37
N LEU A 162 -3.77 6.86 26.11
CA LEU A 162 -3.56 5.50 25.58
C LEU A 162 -4.81 4.98 24.88
N LYS A 163 -6.00 5.24 25.43
CA LYS A 163 -7.29 4.91 24.78
C LYS A 163 -7.44 5.64 23.45
N THR A 164 -7.02 6.91 23.40
CA THR A 164 -7.06 7.71 22.16
C THR A 164 -6.04 7.19 21.13
N GLN A 165 -4.84 6.79 21.56
CA GLN A 165 -3.84 6.17 20.70
C GLN A 165 -4.36 4.85 20.09
N ARG A 166 -5.02 3.98 20.88
CA ARG A 166 -5.66 2.77 20.38
C ARG A 166 -6.75 3.09 19.35
N LYS A 167 -7.60 4.10 19.58
CA LYS A 167 -8.60 4.55 18.62
C LYS A 167 -7.96 5.05 17.33
N ALA A 168 -6.86 5.79 17.42
CA ALA A 168 -6.09 6.25 16.27
C ALA A 168 -5.48 5.08 15.48
N ALA A 169 -4.92 4.06 16.16
CA ALA A 169 -4.41 2.86 15.52
C ALA A 169 -5.53 2.10 14.78
N TYR A 170 -6.70 1.97 15.39
CA TYR A 170 -7.87 1.36 14.74
C TYR A 170 -8.33 2.14 13.50
N THR A 171 -8.37 3.46 13.57
CA THR A 171 -8.73 4.30 12.41
C THR A 171 -7.71 4.15 11.26
N ARG A 172 -6.41 4.05 11.59
CA ARG A 172 -5.35 3.79 10.60
C ARG A 172 -5.50 2.41 9.96
N PHE A 173 -5.88 1.39 10.73
CA PHE A 173 -6.19 0.07 10.18
C PHE A 173 -7.34 0.14 9.16
N LEU A 174 -8.45 0.84 9.48
CA LEU A 174 -9.55 1.03 8.54
C LEU A 174 -9.11 1.77 7.27
N ALA A 175 -8.22 2.74 7.38
CA ALA A 175 -7.65 3.44 6.23
C ALA A 175 -6.81 2.50 5.34
N THR A 176 -5.99 1.62 5.93
CA THR A 176 -5.22 0.62 5.15
C THR A 176 -6.09 -0.45 4.52
N GLU A 177 -7.21 -0.82 5.16
CA GLU A 177 -8.22 -1.71 4.56
C GLU A 177 -8.81 -1.09 3.29
N LYS A 178 -9.20 0.20 3.34
CA LYS A 178 -9.66 0.92 2.14
C LYS A 178 -8.57 1.07 1.09
N GLY A 179 -7.31 1.26 1.51
CA GLY A 179 -6.14 1.25 0.62
C GLY A 179 -5.97 -0.09 -0.11
N LYS A 180 -6.15 -1.22 0.57
CA LYS A 180 -6.16 -2.55 -0.06
C LYS A 180 -7.26 -2.66 -1.12
N HIS A 181 -8.48 -2.18 -0.84
CA HIS A 181 -9.58 -2.20 -1.82
C HIS A 181 -9.24 -1.37 -3.06
N LEU A 182 -8.61 -0.20 -2.88
CA LEU A 182 -8.14 0.64 -3.99
C LEU A 182 -7.14 -0.12 -4.87
N VAL A 183 -6.12 -0.74 -4.27
CA VAL A 183 -5.14 -1.56 -5.00
C VAL A 183 -5.81 -2.70 -5.76
N THR A 184 -6.77 -3.39 -5.13
CA THR A 184 -7.54 -4.47 -5.76
C THR A 184 -8.29 -3.97 -6.99
N THR A 185 -9.03 -2.87 -6.88
CA THR A 185 -9.81 -2.30 -7.99
C THR A 185 -8.89 -1.80 -9.12
N SER A 186 -7.79 -1.16 -8.78
CA SER A 186 -6.78 -0.71 -9.74
C SER A 186 -6.15 -1.88 -10.51
N LEU A 187 -5.83 -2.97 -9.81
CA LEU A 187 -5.29 -4.18 -10.44
C LEU A 187 -6.28 -4.80 -11.43
N ILE A 188 -7.55 -4.95 -11.05
CA ILE A 188 -8.60 -5.46 -11.93
C ILE A 188 -8.72 -4.56 -13.18
N SER A 189 -8.73 -3.26 -13.01
CA SER A 189 -8.80 -2.29 -14.12
C SER A 189 -7.60 -2.41 -15.06
N GLN A 190 -6.38 -2.51 -14.54
CA GLN A 190 -5.16 -2.63 -15.35
C GLN A 190 -5.13 -3.94 -16.14
N VAL A 191 -5.46 -5.07 -15.50
CA VAL A 191 -5.53 -6.39 -16.18
C VAL A 191 -6.57 -6.35 -17.29
N SER A 192 -7.75 -5.79 -17.03
CA SER A 192 -8.83 -5.69 -18.02
C SER A 192 -8.44 -4.79 -19.19
N SER A 193 -7.85 -3.63 -18.92
CA SER A 193 -7.41 -2.69 -19.97
C SER A 193 -6.38 -3.32 -20.90
N LEU A 194 -5.34 -3.97 -20.34
CA LEU A 194 -4.32 -4.66 -21.13
C LEU A 194 -4.89 -5.85 -21.93
N TYR A 195 -5.85 -6.57 -21.37
CA TYR A 195 -6.51 -7.66 -22.07
C TYR A 195 -7.29 -7.17 -23.30
N TYR A 196 -8.09 -6.12 -23.16
CA TYR A 196 -8.83 -5.55 -24.29
C TYR A 196 -7.89 -4.86 -25.29
N GLU A 197 -6.78 -4.28 -24.84
CA GLU A 197 -5.75 -3.76 -25.73
C GLU A 197 -5.14 -4.89 -26.58
N LEU A 198 -4.85 -6.05 -25.98
CA LEU A 198 -4.38 -7.22 -26.73
C LEU A 198 -5.39 -7.70 -27.76
N LEU A 199 -6.69 -7.76 -27.45
CA LEU A 199 -7.73 -8.11 -28.42
C LEU A 199 -7.84 -7.10 -29.59
N ALA A 200 -7.64 -5.82 -29.29
CA ALA A 200 -7.60 -4.77 -30.30
C ALA A 200 -6.38 -4.94 -31.22
N MET A 201 -5.20 -5.18 -30.65
CA MET A 201 -3.97 -5.44 -31.42
C MET A 201 -4.04 -6.71 -32.28
N ASP A 202 -4.66 -7.80 -31.79
CA ASP A 202 -4.90 -9.00 -32.58
C ASP A 202 -5.81 -8.69 -33.79
N SER A 203 -6.82 -7.87 -33.61
CA SER A 203 -7.70 -7.44 -34.69
C SER A 203 -6.95 -6.57 -35.71
N GLU A 204 -6.09 -5.67 -35.24
CA GLU A 204 -5.21 -4.82 -36.09
C GLU A 204 -4.25 -5.70 -36.89
N LEU A 205 -3.59 -6.68 -36.24
CA LEU A 205 -2.70 -7.63 -36.89
C LEU A 205 -3.40 -8.42 -38.02
N ALA A 206 -4.61 -8.89 -37.77
CA ALA A 206 -5.39 -9.62 -38.77
C ALA A 206 -5.71 -8.73 -40.01
N ILE A 207 -6.01 -7.45 -39.79
CA ILE A 207 -6.22 -6.49 -40.87
C ILE A 207 -4.91 -6.24 -41.66
N ILE A 208 -3.80 -6.03 -40.97
CA ILE A 208 -2.48 -5.83 -41.60
C ILE A 208 -2.12 -7.03 -42.46
N GLN A 209 -2.26 -8.28 -41.95
CA GLN A 209 -1.98 -9.50 -42.68
C GLN A 209 -2.86 -9.65 -43.94
N LYS A 210 -4.15 -9.33 -43.82
CA LYS A 210 -5.03 -9.32 -44.98
C LYS A 210 -4.58 -8.30 -46.04
N ASN A 211 -4.16 -7.11 -45.60
CA ASN A 211 -3.65 -6.07 -46.51
C ASN A 211 -2.32 -6.49 -47.17
N ILE A 212 -1.41 -7.15 -46.47
CA ILE A 212 -0.18 -7.72 -47.04
C ILE A 212 -0.50 -8.68 -48.18
N ASN A 213 -1.43 -9.63 -47.96
CA ASN A 213 -1.85 -10.56 -48.99
C ASN A 213 -2.44 -9.90 -50.25
N LEU A 214 -3.28 -8.87 -50.03
CA LEU A 214 -3.88 -8.07 -51.14
C LEU A 214 -2.79 -7.30 -51.89
N GLN A 215 -1.85 -6.69 -51.21
CA GLN A 215 -0.73 -5.94 -51.83
C GLN A 215 0.26 -6.84 -52.54
N GLN A 216 0.53 -8.06 -52.05
CA GLN A 216 1.32 -9.05 -52.75
C GLN A 216 0.72 -9.39 -54.11
N SER A 217 -0.61 -9.67 -54.14
CA SER A 217 -1.32 -9.89 -55.42
C SER A 217 -1.30 -8.70 -56.33
N ALA A 218 -1.40 -7.46 -55.78
CA ALA A 218 -1.31 -6.23 -56.55
C ALA A 218 0.10 -6.04 -57.17
N VAL A 219 1.17 -6.37 -56.43
CA VAL A 219 2.55 -6.34 -56.97
C VAL A 219 2.73 -7.33 -58.12
N GLU A 220 2.17 -8.54 -58.00
CA GLU A 220 2.22 -9.52 -59.09
C GLU A 220 1.49 -9.00 -60.33
N ASN A 221 0.27 -8.48 -60.18
CA ASN A 221 -0.52 -7.95 -61.26
C ASN A 221 0.17 -6.79 -61.96
N ILE A 222 0.76 -5.85 -61.25
CA ILE A 222 1.46 -4.69 -61.88
C ILE A 222 2.74 -5.13 -62.60
N LYS A 223 3.43 -6.17 -62.12
CA LYS A 223 4.57 -6.77 -62.85
C LYS A 223 4.14 -7.36 -64.18
N ILE A 224 3.05 -8.13 -64.25
CA ILE A 224 2.49 -8.69 -65.47
C ILE A 224 2.07 -7.56 -66.44
N GLN A 225 1.40 -6.49 -65.93
CA GLN A 225 1.03 -5.35 -66.74
C GLN A 225 2.25 -4.60 -67.32
N LYS A 226 3.37 -4.55 -66.58
CA LYS A 226 4.62 -3.98 -67.06
C LYS A 226 5.19 -4.82 -68.21
N GLU A 227 5.20 -6.14 -68.10
CA GLU A 227 5.64 -7.07 -69.18
C GLU A 227 4.78 -6.89 -70.41
N GLY A 228 3.46 -6.65 -70.28
CA GLY A 228 2.54 -6.33 -71.33
C GLY A 228 2.59 -4.88 -71.87
N GLY A 229 3.55 -4.06 -71.38
CA GLY A 229 3.72 -2.66 -71.80
C GLY A 229 2.66 -1.71 -71.28
N ARG A 230 1.79 -2.12 -70.32
CA ARG A 230 0.69 -1.33 -69.79
C ARG A 230 1.05 -0.60 -68.48
N ALA A 231 2.20 -0.89 -67.88
CA ALA A 231 2.72 -0.24 -66.69
C ALA A 231 4.22 0.05 -66.85
N ASN A 232 4.73 1.01 -66.05
CA ASN A 232 6.16 1.35 -66.05
C ASN A 232 6.86 0.84 -64.80
N GLU A 233 8.18 0.89 -64.78
CA GLU A 233 9.00 0.46 -63.60
C GLU A 233 8.71 1.26 -62.35
N LEU A 234 8.41 2.56 -62.46
CA LEU A 234 8.09 3.42 -61.36
C LEU A 234 6.86 2.89 -60.61
N GLY A 235 5.80 2.50 -61.33
CA GLY A 235 4.60 1.93 -60.74
C GLY A 235 4.88 0.65 -59.97
N VAL A 236 5.68 -0.25 -60.57
CA VAL A 236 6.08 -1.49 -59.87
C VAL A 236 6.82 -1.20 -58.55
N ARG A 237 7.77 -0.25 -58.58
CA ARG A 237 8.52 0.15 -57.38
C ARG A 237 7.64 0.80 -56.30
N GLN A 238 6.64 1.54 -56.67
CA GLN A 238 5.68 2.14 -55.75
C GLN A 238 4.85 1.06 -55.00
N PHE A 239 4.34 0.05 -55.73
CA PHE A 239 3.60 -1.04 -55.09
C PHE A 239 4.49 -1.91 -54.20
N ILE A 240 5.76 -2.17 -54.58
CA ILE A 240 6.72 -2.87 -53.73
C ILE A 240 7.01 -2.05 -52.49
N ALA A 241 7.25 -0.76 -52.59
CA ALA A 241 7.50 0.09 -51.44
C ALA A 241 6.30 0.10 -50.47
N GLN A 242 5.07 0.13 -50.98
CA GLN A 242 3.86 0.07 -50.17
C GLN A 242 3.74 -1.28 -49.44
N LEU A 243 4.03 -2.40 -50.12
CA LEU A 243 4.05 -3.72 -49.49
C LEU A 243 5.08 -3.81 -48.34
N LEU A 244 6.31 -3.33 -48.59
CA LEU A 244 7.36 -3.33 -47.56
C LEU A 244 6.98 -2.47 -46.34
N ASN A 245 6.35 -1.31 -46.58
CA ASN A 245 5.83 -0.48 -45.49
C ASN A 245 4.78 -1.23 -44.64
N THR A 246 3.85 -1.95 -45.29
CA THR A 246 2.82 -2.70 -44.57
C THR A 246 3.42 -3.90 -43.82
N GLN A 247 4.45 -4.56 -44.37
CA GLN A 247 5.20 -5.60 -43.66
C GLN A 247 5.95 -5.05 -42.46
N SER A 248 6.48 -3.84 -42.51
CA SER A 248 7.07 -3.18 -41.34
C SER A 248 6.04 -2.95 -40.22
N LEU A 249 4.80 -2.58 -40.56
CA LEU A 249 3.72 -2.46 -39.58
C LEU A 249 3.40 -3.79 -38.89
N GLU A 250 3.45 -4.92 -39.62
CA GLU A 250 3.27 -6.25 -39.02
C GLU A 250 4.33 -6.55 -37.95
N ILE A 251 5.59 -6.19 -38.20
CA ILE A 251 6.67 -6.38 -37.22
C ILE A 251 6.41 -5.50 -35.98
N GLN A 252 6.02 -4.25 -36.18
CA GLN A 252 5.75 -3.31 -35.10
C GLN A 252 4.58 -3.77 -34.22
N ILE A 253 3.47 -4.23 -34.80
CA ILE A 253 2.31 -4.69 -34.02
C ILE A 253 2.64 -5.96 -33.24
N ASN A 254 3.41 -6.91 -33.82
CA ASN A 254 3.85 -8.09 -33.11
C ASN A 254 4.74 -7.76 -31.90
N GLN A 255 5.61 -6.74 -32.01
CA GLN A 255 6.40 -6.26 -30.89
C GLN A 255 5.49 -5.68 -29.79
N ARG A 256 4.53 -4.82 -30.14
CA ARG A 256 3.57 -4.25 -29.20
C ARG A 256 2.74 -5.33 -28.48
N ILE A 257 2.32 -6.37 -29.20
CA ILE A 257 1.63 -7.53 -28.61
C ILE A 257 2.53 -8.20 -27.57
N ALA A 258 3.79 -8.46 -27.90
CA ALA A 258 4.73 -9.10 -26.97
C ALA A 258 4.98 -8.23 -25.73
N GLU A 259 5.10 -6.93 -25.87
CA GLU A 259 5.24 -5.97 -24.77
C GLU A 259 3.99 -5.97 -23.86
N ALA A 260 2.79 -5.93 -24.44
CA ALA A 260 1.54 -5.95 -23.69
C ALA A 260 1.33 -7.29 -22.96
N GLU A 261 1.67 -8.44 -23.60
CA GLU A 261 1.68 -9.75 -22.95
C GLU A 261 2.63 -9.79 -21.75
N ASN A 262 3.85 -9.22 -21.90
CA ASN A 262 4.82 -9.17 -20.82
C ASN A 262 4.32 -8.27 -19.67
N ASN A 263 3.77 -7.11 -19.97
CA ASN A 263 3.18 -6.22 -18.96
C ASN A 263 2.03 -6.89 -18.21
N LEU A 264 1.19 -7.63 -18.91
CA LEU A 264 0.12 -8.41 -18.28
C LEU A 264 0.68 -9.52 -17.39
N ASN A 265 1.72 -10.25 -17.82
CA ASN A 265 2.38 -11.28 -17.01
C ASN A 265 3.01 -10.72 -15.73
N VAL A 266 3.52 -9.47 -15.74
CA VAL A 266 3.99 -8.76 -14.54
C VAL A 266 2.84 -8.57 -13.56
N LEU A 267 1.67 -8.10 -14.03
CA LEU A 267 0.49 -7.93 -13.17
C LEU A 267 0.00 -9.28 -12.60
N LEU A 268 0.15 -10.36 -13.36
CA LEU A 268 -0.19 -11.72 -12.94
C LEU A 268 0.85 -12.32 -11.97
N GLY A 269 1.96 -11.63 -11.71
CA GLY A 269 3.04 -12.11 -10.83
C GLY A 269 3.71 -13.39 -11.33
N ARG A 270 3.87 -13.54 -12.65
CA ARG A 270 4.47 -14.72 -13.28
C ARG A 270 5.49 -14.36 -14.38
N PHE A 271 6.32 -15.33 -14.78
CA PHE A 271 7.27 -15.16 -15.88
C PHE A 271 6.55 -14.97 -17.24
N PRO A 272 7.22 -14.31 -18.21
CA PRO A 272 6.67 -14.07 -19.54
C PRO A 272 6.18 -15.35 -20.21
N GLN A 273 4.94 -15.34 -20.64
CA GLN A 273 4.31 -16.41 -21.42
C GLN A 273 3.14 -15.83 -22.22
N LYS A 274 2.73 -16.57 -23.26
CA LYS A 274 1.59 -16.15 -24.08
C LYS A 274 0.29 -16.08 -23.25
N ILE A 275 -0.51 -15.06 -23.53
CA ILE A 275 -1.81 -14.86 -22.92
C ILE A 275 -2.87 -15.55 -23.78
N GLN A 276 -3.57 -16.52 -23.19
CA GLN A 276 -4.71 -17.14 -23.86
C GLN A 276 -5.86 -16.13 -23.95
N ARG A 277 -6.33 -15.92 -25.16
CA ARG A 277 -7.44 -15.06 -25.48
C ARG A 277 -8.14 -15.57 -26.74
N ASN A 278 -9.45 -15.57 -26.74
CA ASN A 278 -10.25 -16.03 -27.84
C ASN A 278 -11.35 -15.01 -28.14
N GLY A 279 -11.69 -14.89 -29.42
CA GLY A 279 -12.80 -14.07 -29.88
C GLY A 279 -12.39 -12.72 -30.43
N LYS A 280 -13.32 -12.08 -31.11
CA LYS A 280 -13.16 -10.73 -31.63
C LYS A 280 -13.47 -9.71 -30.53
N LEU A 281 -12.84 -8.55 -30.61
CA LEU A 281 -13.04 -7.47 -29.65
C LEU A 281 -14.55 -7.19 -29.42
N ASN A 282 -15.34 -7.13 -30.48
CA ASN A 282 -16.77 -6.80 -30.40
C ASN A 282 -17.64 -7.85 -29.70
N GLU A 283 -17.20 -9.09 -29.59
CA GLU A 283 -17.94 -10.18 -28.96
C GLU A 283 -17.70 -10.24 -27.43
N ASN A 284 -16.61 -9.64 -26.96
CA ASN A 284 -16.14 -9.72 -25.58
C ASN A 284 -16.26 -8.42 -24.78
N LEU A 285 -16.75 -7.35 -25.40
CA LEU A 285 -16.95 -6.09 -24.69
C LEU A 285 -18.08 -6.25 -23.65
N PRO A 286 -17.90 -5.68 -22.46
CA PRO A 286 -18.99 -5.61 -21.49
C PRO A 286 -20.16 -4.79 -22.06
N GLU A 287 -21.37 -5.12 -21.64
CA GLU A 287 -22.54 -4.31 -22.00
C GLU A 287 -22.28 -2.84 -21.63
N ARG A 288 -22.71 -1.90 -22.49
CA ARG A 288 -22.66 -0.48 -22.17
C ARG A 288 -23.45 -0.25 -20.89
N VAL A 289 -22.73 -0.03 -19.82
CA VAL A 289 -23.34 0.35 -18.56
C VAL A 289 -23.28 1.86 -18.51
N GLN A 290 -24.43 2.50 -18.30
CA GLN A 290 -24.46 3.92 -18.07
C GLN A 290 -23.79 4.16 -16.71
N ALA A 291 -22.69 4.92 -16.71
CA ALA A 291 -22.04 5.34 -15.49
C ALA A 291 -22.98 6.33 -14.79
N GLY A 292 -23.68 5.85 -13.77
CA GLY A 292 -24.55 6.65 -12.94
C GLY A 292 -23.78 7.58 -12.01
#